data_a0bcbb113972ac532c28a2e00b61831e
#
_entry.id   a0bcbb113972ac532c28a2e00b61831e
#
_cell.length_a   1.000
_cell.length_b   1.000
_cell.length_c   1.000
_cell.angle_alpha   90.00
_cell.angle_beta   90.00
_cell.angle_gamma   90.00
#
_symmetry.space_group_name_H-M   'P 1'
#
loop_
_entity.id
_entity.type
_entity.pdbx_description
1 polymer ?
#
loop_
_entity_poly.entity_id
_entity_poly.type
_entity_poly.pdbx_seq_one_letter_code
_entity_poly.pdbx_strand_id
1 'polypeptide(L)'
;MDFKDYYAVLGVSESASAEEIKKAYRKLARKYHPDVSKEEDADTKFKDVGEAYEVLKDPEKRAEYDQLRKYGARADGSFEPPPGWQSASGFGGGGYTEADARQFSDFFEEIFGGGRRGGFSGGFGGGGFRQNMRMRGEDVHARIALFLEEAFHGCEKQVSFAVHETDEHGRVIPRQKTLKVKIPAGMREGQNIRLKGQGSPGIGGGEPGDLFIEVEFAPHPHFSVEGRDVMVTVPIAPWEAALGATVTVPTVGSKVNVQVPKGSTSGRKLRLKGKGFPGKHPGDQIVILQIAMPEKHSAEAEKLYEQLAEAEKNFNPRSKLHV
;
A
#
# COMPACT_ATOMS: atom_id res chain seq x y z
N MET A 1 6.62 41.39 3.62
CA MET A 1 6.64 40.00 4.11
C MET A 1 8.07 39.59 4.35
N ASP A 2 8.34 38.67 5.28
CA ASP A 2 9.71 38.24 5.59
C ASP A 2 10.17 37.21 4.55
N PHE A 3 11.33 37.46 3.96
CA PHE A 3 11.94 36.55 3.02
C PHE A 3 12.48 35.30 3.71
N LYS A 4 12.09 34.11 3.25
CA LYS A 4 12.64 32.84 3.74
C LYS A 4 13.77 32.34 2.85
N ASP A 5 14.98 32.26 3.39
CA ASP A 5 16.12 31.67 2.68
C ASP A 5 16.10 30.14 2.81
N TYR A 6 15.57 29.46 1.79
CA TYR A 6 15.46 28.02 1.75
C TYR A 6 16.80 27.28 1.76
N TYR A 7 17.87 27.88 1.23
CA TYR A 7 19.21 27.30 1.32
C TYR A 7 19.75 27.35 2.75
N ALA A 8 19.51 28.46 3.43
CA ALA A 8 19.87 28.62 4.85
C ALA A 8 19.05 27.67 5.74
N VAL A 9 17.75 27.50 5.47
CA VAL A 9 16.87 26.57 6.18
C VAL A 9 17.36 25.13 6.07
N LEU A 10 17.81 24.70 4.89
CA LEU A 10 18.38 23.36 4.71
C LEU A 10 19.86 23.26 5.12
N GLY A 11 20.53 24.39 5.37
CA GLY A 11 21.96 24.45 5.71
C GLY A 11 22.85 23.98 4.56
N VAL A 12 22.48 24.31 3.30
CA VAL A 12 23.22 23.96 2.08
C VAL A 12 23.63 25.19 1.31
N SER A 13 24.66 25.06 0.44
CA SER A 13 25.07 26.12 -0.46
C SER A 13 24.04 26.34 -1.58
N GLU A 14 23.98 27.56 -2.11
CA GLU A 14 23.19 27.89 -3.32
C GLU A 14 23.61 27.08 -4.55
N SER A 15 24.86 26.62 -4.59
CA SER A 15 25.39 25.73 -5.64
C SER A 15 25.16 24.23 -5.34
N ALA A 16 24.43 23.88 -4.25
CA ALA A 16 24.22 22.48 -3.87
C ALA A 16 23.49 21.69 -4.95
N SER A 17 23.94 20.47 -5.16
CA SER A 17 23.32 19.51 -6.06
C SER A 17 21.97 18.98 -5.49
N ALA A 18 21.13 18.45 -6.34
CA ALA A 18 19.86 17.83 -5.92
C ALA A 18 20.05 16.71 -4.87
N GLU A 19 21.15 15.98 -4.96
CA GLU A 19 21.50 14.93 -3.99
C GLU A 19 21.88 15.50 -2.62
N GLU A 20 22.61 16.61 -2.58
CA GLU A 20 22.97 17.30 -1.34
C GLU A 20 21.75 17.91 -0.66
N ILE A 21 20.87 18.54 -1.43
CA ILE A 21 19.58 19.06 -0.95
C ILE A 21 18.73 17.93 -0.33
N LYS A 22 18.61 16.81 -1.03
CA LYS A 22 17.87 15.64 -0.55
C LYS A 22 18.46 15.01 0.71
N LYS A 23 19.79 14.99 0.80
CA LYS A 23 20.51 14.47 1.99
C LYS A 23 20.30 15.39 3.20
N ALA A 24 20.39 16.70 3.00
CA ALA A 24 20.16 17.71 4.02
C ALA A 24 18.71 17.63 4.55
N TYR A 25 17.73 17.59 3.65
CA TYR A 25 16.32 17.41 3.99
C TYR A 25 16.09 16.18 4.86
N ARG A 26 16.56 14.99 4.44
CA ARG A 26 16.37 13.75 5.21
C ARG A 26 16.95 13.83 6.62
N LYS A 27 18.10 14.49 6.78
CA LYS A 27 18.75 14.69 8.07
C LYS A 27 17.92 15.59 8.99
N LEU A 28 17.45 16.72 8.47
CA LEU A 28 16.69 17.72 9.23
C LEU A 28 15.26 17.24 9.51
N ALA A 29 14.58 16.61 8.55
CA ALA A 29 13.26 16.04 8.73
C ALA A 29 13.25 14.96 9.84
N ARG A 30 14.30 14.14 9.93
CA ARG A 30 14.44 13.17 11.03
C ARG A 30 14.72 13.84 12.37
N LYS A 31 15.50 14.94 12.35
CA LYS A 31 15.83 15.70 13.57
C LYS A 31 14.61 16.40 14.16
N TYR A 32 13.77 17.01 13.31
CA TYR A 32 12.63 17.84 13.71
C TYR A 32 11.28 17.12 13.61
N HIS A 33 11.29 15.78 13.42
CA HIS A 33 10.05 15.00 13.37
C HIS A 33 9.24 15.14 14.66
N PRO A 34 7.91 15.42 14.61
CA PRO A 34 7.10 15.66 15.80
C PRO A 34 7.13 14.52 16.81
N ASP A 35 7.24 13.26 16.33
CA ASP A 35 7.30 12.08 17.23
C ASP A 35 8.68 11.88 17.89
N VAL A 36 9.73 12.55 17.42
CA VAL A 36 11.11 12.29 17.85
C VAL A 36 11.74 13.51 18.54
N SER A 37 11.43 14.71 18.08
CA SER A 37 12.02 15.95 18.57
C SER A 37 11.34 16.43 19.86
N LYS A 38 12.16 16.94 20.80
CA LYS A 38 11.71 17.58 22.04
C LYS A 38 11.94 19.10 22.02
N GLU A 39 12.35 19.66 20.89
CA GLU A 39 12.55 21.12 20.75
C GLU A 39 11.17 21.81 20.67
N GLU A 40 10.97 22.92 21.35
CA GLU A 40 9.68 23.66 21.34
C GLU A 40 9.28 24.17 19.96
N ASP A 41 10.24 24.43 19.07
CA ASP A 41 10.02 24.91 17.69
C ASP A 41 10.14 23.80 16.65
N ALA A 42 10.09 22.52 17.05
CA ALA A 42 10.29 21.40 16.12
C ALA A 42 9.27 21.40 14.99
N ASP A 43 8.01 21.66 15.28
CA ASP A 43 6.92 21.70 14.30
C ASP A 43 7.13 22.81 13.25
N THR A 44 7.54 23.99 13.69
CA THR A 44 7.83 25.13 12.80
C THR A 44 9.03 24.82 11.92
N LYS A 45 10.12 24.32 12.52
CA LYS A 45 11.33 23.93 11.79
C LYS A 45 11.07 22.76 10.81
N PHE A 46 10.23 21.82 11.18
CA PHE A 46 9.83 20.71 10.30
C PHE A 46 9.08 21.21 9.07
N LYS A 47 8.14 22.14 9.26
CA LYS A 47 7.40 22.80 8.18
C LYS A 47 8.33 23.59 7.26
N ASP A 48 9.21 24.41 7.81
CA ASP A 48 10.16 25.21 7.04
C ASP A 48 11.12 24.32 6.22
N VAL A 49 11.59 23.21 6.79
CA VAL A 49 12.44 22.23 6.11
C VAL A 49 11.67 21.51 4.98
N GLY A 50 10.41 21.20 5.19
CA GLY A 50 9.53 20.62 4.17
C GLY A 50 9.30 21.57 3.00
N GLU A 51 8.96 22.84 3.30
CA GLU A 51 8.74 23.91 2.35
C GLU A 51 9.99 24.17 1.50
N ALA A 52 11.16 24.32 2.14
CA ALA A 52 12.44 24.52 1.46
C ALA A 52 12.78 23.36 0.52
N TYR A 53 12.53 22.12 0.93
CA TYR A 53 12.78 20.96 0.09
C TYR A 53 11.84 20.91 -1.12
N GLU A 54 10.56 21.24 -0.95
CA GLU A 54 9.57 21.25 -2.03
C GLU A 54 9.95 22.21 -3.16
N VAL A 55 10.49 23.37 -2.83
CA VAL A 55 10.95 24.35 -3.82
C VAL A 55 12.27 23.94 -4.45
N LEU A 56 13.25 23.52 -3.65
CA LEU A 56 14.61 23.29 -4.13
C LEU A 56 14.84 21.91 -4.79
N LYS A 57 13.93 20.95 -4.60
CA LYS A 57 14.03 19.63 -5.26
C LYS A 57 13.68 19.66 -6.75
N ASP A 58 12.85 20.60 -7.15
CA ASP A 58 12.36 20.76 -8.51
C ASP A 58 13.21 21.82 -9.24
N PRO A 59 13.85 21.50 -10.37
CA PRO A 59 14.71 22.44 -11.08
C PRO A 59 14.02 23.72 -11.54
N GLU A 60 12.74 23.62 -11.93
CA GLU A 60 11.96 24.78 -12.42
C GLU A 60 11.61 25.71 -11.25
N LYS A 61 11.08 25.17 -10.16
CA LYS A 61 10.76 25.94 -8.94
C LYS A 61 11.99 26.57 -8.31
N ARG A 62 13.11 25.82 -8.32
CA ARG A 62 14.39 26.32 -7.82
C ARG A 62 14.86 27.52 -8.65
N ALA A 63 14.77 27.44 -9.98
CA ALA A 63 15.15 28.53 -10.86
C ALA A 63 14.26 29.78 -10.64
N GLU A 64 12.94 29.60 -10.46
CA GLU A 64 12.01 30.68 -10.12
C GLU A 64 12.35 31.30 -8.75
N TYR A 65 12.62 30.47 -7.75
CA TYR A 65 13.03 30.94 -6.42
C TYR A 65 14.36 31.71 -6.46
N ASP A 66 15.34 31.21 -7.21
CA ASP A 66 16.66 31.89 -7.38
C ASP A 66 16.51 33.25 -8.07
N GLN A 67 15.58 33.38 -9.03
CA GLN A 67 15.25 34.67 -9.64
C GLN A 67 14.58 35.61 -8.64
N LEU A 68 13.61 35.16 -7.88
CA LEU A 68 12.93 35.94 -6.84
C LEU A 68 13.92 36.44 -5.79
N ARG A 69 14.81 35.59 -5.33
CA ARG A 69 15.88 35.96 -4.38
C ARG A 69 16.76 37.06 -4.92
N LYS A 70 17.05 37.05 -6.21
CA LYS A 70 17.93 38.00 -6.88
C LYS A 70 17.29 39.38 -7.07
N TYR A 71 15.97 39.43 -7.29
CA TYR A 71 15.26 40.65 -7.66
C TYR A 71 14.30 41.18 -6.60
N GLY A 72 13.91 40.37 -5.61
CA GLY A 72 12.90 40.69 -4.63
C GLY A 72 13.40 41.15 -3.27
N ALA A 73 14.71 40.99 -2.97
CA ALA A 73 15.27 41.40 -1.69
C ALA A 73 15.57 42.92 -1.70
N ARG A 74 14.93 43.66 -0.78
CA ARG A 74 15.21 45.09 -0.55
C ARG A 74 16.31 45.26 0.50
N ALA A 75 16.96 46.43 0.46
CA ALA A 75 18.04 46.78 1.38
C ALA A 75 17.61 46.87 2.87
N ASP A 76 16.30 46.95 3.13
CA ASP A 76 15.70 46.98 4.46
C ASP A 76 15.32 45.59 5.00
N GLY A 77 15.62 44.53 4.25
CA GLY A 77 15.27 43.13 4.63
C GLY A 77 13.84 42.75 4.28
N SER A 78 13.03 43.67 3.74
CA SER A 78 11.69 43.32 3.27
C SER A 78 11.73 42.69 1.88
N PHE A 79 10.77 41.82 1.59
CA PHE A 79 10.63 41.16 0.30
C PHE A 79 9.37 41.66 -0.41
N GLU A 80 9.50 42.05 -1.66
CA GLU A 80 8.41 42.41 -2.53
C GLU A 80 8.63 41.81 -3.92
N PRO A 81 7.72 40.95 -4.41
CA PRO A 81 7.84 40.37 -5.75
C PRO A 81 7.87 41.48 -6.81
N PRO A 82 8.63 41.31 -7.90
CA PRO A 82 8.67 42.28 -9.01
C PRO A 82 7.24 42.51 -9.56
N PRO A 83 6.90 43.76 -9.98
CA PRO A 83 5.59 44.05 -10.57
C PRO A 83 5.28 43.12 -11.76
N GLY A 84 4.17 42.39 -11.71
CA GLY A 84 3.78 41.46 -12.77
C GLY A 84 4.33 40.03 -12.58
N TRP A 85 4.96 39.73 -11.45
CA TRP A 85 5.37 38.36 -11.15
C TRP A 85 4.17 37.42 -11.11
N GLN A 86 4.17 36.43 -11.97
CA GLN A 86 3.29 35.27 -11.92
C GLN A 86 4.17 34.04 -12.00
N SER A 87 4.08 33.17 -11.01
CA SER A 87 4.78 31.89 -11.06
C SER A 87 4.31 31.11 -12.29
N ALA A 88 5.24 30.76 -13.17
CA ALA A 88 4.96 29.96 -14.36
C ALA A 88 4.64 28.51 -14.01
N SER A 89 5.20 28.04 -12.89
CA SER A 89 4.95 26.71 -12.33
C SER A 89 3.84 26.78 -11.26
N GLY A 90 2.62 27.10 -11.66
CA GLY A 90 1.46 27.06 -10.74
C GLY A 90 1.40 25.75 -9.98
N PHE A 91 1.18 25.80 -8.66
CA PHE A 91 1.15 24.65 -7.73
C PHE A 91 -0.07 23.72 -7.97
N GLY A 92 -0.33 23.39 -9.22
CA GLY A 92 -1.50 22.63 -9.68
C GLY A 92 -1.23 21.19 -10.13
N GLY A 93 -0.16 20.54 -9.68
CA GLY A 93 0.16 19.23 -10.24
C GLY A 93 1.05 18.33 -9.42
N GLY A 94 0.69 17.99 -8.19
CA GLY A 94 1.44 16.96 -7.47
C GLY A 94 0.93 16.72 -6.05
N GLY A 95 0.02 15.78 -5.88
CA GLY A 95 -0.05 14.88 -4.73
C GLY A 95 -0.24 15.42 -3.32
N TYR A 96 -0.64 16.69 -3.14
CA TYR A 96 -0.89 17.24 -1.81
C TYR A 96 -2.38 17.30 -1.51
N THR A 97 -2.76 16.80 -0.33
CA THR A 97 -4.12 16.93 0.17
C THR A 97 -4.35 18.38 0.66
N GLU A 98 -5.61 18.81 0.71
CA GLU A 98 -6.02 20.13 1.25
C GLU A 98 -5.54 20.32 2.72
N ALA A 99 -5.17 19.23 3.40
CA ALA A 99 -4.58 19.23 4.72
C ALA A 99 -3.08 19.63 4.70
N ASP A 100 -2.34 19.25 3.66
CA ASP A 100 -0.92 19.59 3.51
C ASP A 100 -0.73 21.07 3.10
N ALA A 101 -1.66 21.61 2.30
CA ALA A 101 -1.63 23.01 1.88
C ALA A 101 -1.74 24.01 3.06
N ARG A 102 -2.42 23.64 4.15
CA ARG A 102 -2.54 24.47 5.37
C ARG A 102 -1.27 24.50 6.22
N GLN A 103 -0.23 23.78 5.85
CA GLN A 103 1.02 23.68 6.60
C GLN A 103 2.13 24.58 6.04
N PHE A 104 1.95 25.19 4.87
CA PHE A 104 2.94 26.09 4.27
C PHE A 104 2.80 27.52 4.79
N SER A 105 3.91 28.29 4.72
CA SER A 105 3.92 29.68 5.16
C SER A 105 3.23 30.60 4.17
N ASP A 106 2.76 31.76 4.67
CA ASP A 106 2.18 32.82 3.84
C ASP A 106 3.11 33.25 2.68
N PHE A 107 4.43 33.19 2.89
CA PHE A 107 5.45 33.44 1.87
C PHE A 107 5.35 32.44 0.71
N PHE A 108 5.21 31.16 1.03
CA PHE A 108 5.08 30.11 0.02
C PHE A 108 3.75 30.22 -0.74
N GLU A 109 2.65 30.45 -0.01
CA GLU A 109 1.33 30.58 -0.63
C GLU A 109 1.23 31.78 -1.58
N GLU A 110 1.88 32.91 -1.24
CA GLU A 110 1.84 34.10 -2.06
C GLU A 110 2.70 33.97 -3.33
N ILE A 111 3.80 33.26 -3.25
CA ILE A 111 4.74 33.10 -4.38
C ILE A 111 4.38 31.94 -5.29
N PHE A 112 4.05 30.80 -4.70
CA PHE A 112 3.83 29.54 -5.42
C PHE A 112 2.36 29.07 -5.38
N GLY A 113 1.51 29.62 -4.50
CA GLY A 113 0.12 29.28 -4.33
C GLY A 113 -0.87 29.91 -5.33
N GLY A 114 -0.37 30.49 -6.40
CA GLY A 114 -1.10 31.29 -7.37
C GLY A 114 -2.38 30.65 -7.91
N GLY A 115 -3.55 31.02 -7.32
CA GLY A 115 -4.82 30.71 -7.94
C GLY A 115 -6.09 30.71 -7.12
N ARG A 116 -6.10 31.13 -5.83
CA ARG A 116 -7.36 31.10 -5.05
C ARG A 116 -7.59 32.23 -4.07
N ARG A 117 -7.41 33.51 -4.53
CA ARG A 117 -8.06 34.63 -3.85
C ARG A 117 -8.27 35.79 -4.82
N GLY A 118 -9.48 35.92 -5.34
CA GLY A 118 -9.85 37.08 -6.11
C GLY A 118 -11.10 36.81 -6.92
N GLY A 119 -12.25 36.71 -6.26
CA GLY A 119 -13.52 36.98 -6.96
C GLY A 119 -13.49 38.42 -7.43
N PHE A 120 -13.33 38.64 -8.73
CA PHE A 120 -13.81 39.86 -9.37
C PHE A 120 -14.37 39.52 -10.74
N SER A 121 -15.66 39.68 -10.84
CA SER A 121 -16.43 39.74 -12.05
C SER A 121 -15.90 40.88 -12.94
N GLY A 122 -15.54 40.56 -14.17
CA GLY A 122 -15.21 41.59 -15.17
C GLY A 122 -14.75 40.90 -16.45
N GLY A 123 -15.70 40.70 -17.39
CA GLY A 123 -15.43 40.13 -18.70
C GLY A 123 -14.47 40.98 -19.50
N PHE A 124 -13.60 40.31 -20.25
CA PHE A 124 -13.24 40.70 -21.61
C PHE A 124 -12.73 39.47 -22.38
N GLY A 125 -13.31 39.27 -23.54
CA GLY A 125 -13.02 38.17 -24.43
C GLY A 125 -11.61 38.20 -24.98
N GLY A 126 -11.07 36.98 -25.19
CA GLY A 126 -9.79 36.75 -25.82
C GLY A 126 -9.59 35.25 -25.98
N GLY A 127 -10.18 34.69 -27.06
CA GLY A 127 -9.90 33.30 -27.45
C GLY A 127 -8.44 33.13 -27.81
N GLY A 128 -7.86 31.99 -27.42
CA GLY A 128 -6.62 31.54 -28.01
C GLY A 128 -5.62 30.76 -27.17
N PHE A 129 -5.80 30.55 -25.84
CA PHE A 129 -4.77 29.88 -25.04
C PHE A 129 -5.18 28.51 -24.43
N ARG A 130 -6.29 27.91 -24.88
CA ARG A 130 -6.73 26.58 -24.38
C ARG A 130 -6.15 25.38 -25.13
N GLN A 131 -5.18 25.55 -26.01
CA GLN A 131 -4.89 24.53 -27.02
C GLN A 131 -3.67 23.65 -26.78
N ASN A 132 -2.99 23.70 -25.62
CA ASN A 132 -1.84 22.79 -25.42
C ASN A 132 -1.56 22.39 -23.95
N MET A 133 -2.54 22.38 -23.07
CA MET A 133 -2.34 21.79 -21.76
C MET A 133 -2.40 20.25 -21.90
N ARG A 134 -1.26 19.62 -22.02
CA ARG A 134 -1.12 18.15 -21.93
C ARG A 134 -1.11 17.77 -20.46
N MET A 135 -2.19 17.18 -19.99
CA MET A 135 -2.26 16.66 -18.62
C MET A 135 -2.29 15.13 -18.65
N ARG A 136 -1.48 14.49 -17.81
CA ARG A 136 -1.51 13.05 -17.63
C ARG A 136 -2.86 12.64 -17.04
N GLY A 137 -3.41 11.51 -17.50
CA GLY A 137 -4.63 10.92 -16.97
C GLY A 137 -4.46 10.43 -15.53
N GLU A 138 -5.57 10.32 -14.83
CA GLU A 138 -5.60 9.82 -13.45
C GLU A 138 -5.31 8.32 -13.39
N ASP A 139 -4.59 7.92 -12.33
CA ASP A 139 -4.38 6.53 -12.02
C ASP A 139 -5.69 5.92 -11.48
N VAL A 140 -5.97 4.67 -11.84
CA VAL A 140 -7.18 3.95 -11.45
C VAL A 140 -6.80 2.83 -10.50
N HIS A 141 -7.59 2.65 -9.45
CA HIS A 141 -7.44 1.58 -8.48
C HIS A 141 -8.61 0.62 -8.59
N ALA A 142 -8.31 -0.68 -8.70
CA ALA A 142 -9.30 -1.75 -8.75
C ALA A 142 -8.90 -2.85 -7.78
N ARG A 143 -9.84 -3.73 -7.41
CA ARG A 143 -9.60 -4.90 -6.60
C ARG A 143 -10.01 -6.15 -7.37
N ILE A 144 -9.28 -7.22 -7.14
CA ILE A 144 -9.61 -8.52 -7.74
C ILE A 144 -9.61 -9.59 -6.66
N ALA A 145 -10.74 -10.29 -6.53
CA ALA A 145 -10.84 -11.46 -5.69
C ALA A 145 -10.28 -12.69 -6.42
N LEU A 146 -9.30 -13.36 -5.82
CA LEU A 146 -8.69 -14.57 -6.32
C LEU A 146 -9.02 -15.75 -5.41
N PHE A 147 -9.28 -16.91 -6.01
CA PHE A 147 -9.21 -18.16 -5.26
C PHE A 147 -7.75 -18.46 -4.90
N LEU A 148 -7.56 -19.16 -3.81
CA LEU A 148 -6.23 -19.46 -3.29
C LEU A 148 -5.37 -20.22 -4.30
N GLU A 149 -5.97 -21.16 -5.02
CA GLU A 149 -5.35 -21.96 -6.07
C GLU A 149 -4.93 -21.08 -7.28
N GLU A 150 -5.75 -20.08 -7.62
CA GLU A 150 -5.44 -19.13 -8.69
C GLU A 150 -4.21 -18.29 -8.34
N ALA A 151 -4.16 -17.80 -7.10
CA ALA A 151 -3.01 -17.04 -6.61
C ALA A 151 -1.75 -17.91 -6.48
N PHE A 152 -1.92 -19.19 -6.13
CA PHE A 152 -0.83 -20.15 -5.98
C PHE A 152 -0.19 -20.50 -7.33
N HIS A 153 -1.01 -20.86 -8.32
CA HIS A 153 -0.53 -21.31 -9.64
C HIS A 153 -0.32 -20.18 -10.64
N GLY A 154 -0.91 -19.02 -10.39
CA GLY A 154 -1.07 -17.96 -11.37
C GLY A 154 -2.22 -18.28 -12.33
N CYS A 155 -2.84 -17.23 -12.85
CA CYS A 155 -3.98 -17.36 -13.77
C CYS A 155 -4.08 -16.15 -14.70
N GLU A 156 -4.99 -16.23 -15.67
CA GLU A 156 -5.45 -15.08 -16.44
C GLU A 156 -6.90 -14.78 -16.05
N LYS A 157 -7.16 -13.54 -15.65
CA LYS A 157 -8.50 -13.09 -15.24
C LYS A 157 -8.92 -11.84 -15.99
N GLN A 158 -10.22 -11.71 -16.25
CA GLN A 158 -10.79 -10.47 -16.77
C GLN A 158 -11.13 -9.55 -15.58
N VAL A 159 -10.65 -8.32 -15.66
CA VAL A 159 -10.93 -7.28 -14.67
C VAL A 159 -11.70 -6.17 -15.38
N SER A 160 -12.89 -5.84 -14.84
CA SER A 160 -13.69 -4.73 -15.31
C SER A 160 -13.63 -3.59 -14.31
N PHE A 161 -13.33 -2.39 -14.79
CA PHE A 161 -13.19 -1.19 -13.97
C PHE A 161 -13.70 0.02 -14.74
N ALA A 162 -14.05 1.08 -14.02
CA ALA A 162 -14.46 2.33 -14.62
C ALA A 162 -13.26 3.26 -14.80
N VAL A 163 -13.13 3.86 -15.96
CA VAL A 163 -12.22 4.97 -16.24
C VAL A 163 -13.04 6.23 -16.51
N HIS A 164 -12.51 7.40 -16.18
CA HIS A 164 -13.12 8.67 -16.50
C HIS A 164 -12.62 9.15 -17.85
N GLU A 165 -13.52 9.27 -18.83
CA GLU A 165 -13.22 9.84 -20.15
C GLU A 165 -13.98 11.18 -20.31
N THR A 166 -13.36 12.11 -21.03
CA THR A 166 -14.01 13.39 -21.35
C THR A 166 -14.70 13.28 -22.69
N ASP A 167 -16.00 13.56 -22.73
CA ASP A 167 -16.78 13.57 -23.98
C ASP A 167 -16.40 14.77 -24.86
N GLU A 168 -16.96 14.83 -26.08
CA GLU A 168 -16.76 15.91 -27.03
C GLU A 168 -17.24 17.29 -26.52
N HIS A 169 -18.06 17.29 -25.47
CA HIS A 169 -18.58 18.48 -24.82
C HIS A 169 -17.79 18.88 -23.56
N GLY A 170 -16.67 18.20 -23.26
CA GLY A 170 -15.84 18.46 -22.09
C GLY A 170 -16.38 17.92 -20.77
N ARG A 171 -17.40 17.03 -20.80
CA ARG A 171 -17.97 16.41 -19.60
C ARG A 171 -17.28 15.11 -19.29
N VAL A 172 -16.94 14.91 -18.02
CA VAL A 172 -16.32 13.64 -17.53
C VAL A 172 -17.42 12.59 -17.40
N ILE A 173 -17.30 11.51 -18.16
CA ILE A 173 -18.21 10.35 -18.13
C ILE A 173 -17.48 9.09 -17.71
N PRO A 174 -18.05 8.25 -16.84
CA PRO A 174 -17.48 6.96 -16.49
C PRO A 174 -17.67 5.98 -17.65
N ARG A 175 -16.59 5.35 -18.08
CA ARG A 175 -16.62 4.29 -19.11
C ARG A 175 -16.10 2.99 -18.54
N GLN A 176 -16.86 1.91 -18.73
CA GLN A 176 -16.43 0.56 -18.33
C GLN A 176 -15.38 0.03 -19.31
N LYS A 177 -14.24 -0.40 -18.75
CA LYS A 177 -13.15 -1.03 -19.49
C LYS A 177 -12.90 -2.41 -18.91
N THR A 178 -12.73 -3.40 -19.78
CA THR A 178 -12.43 -4.77 -19.38
C THR A 178 -11.09 -5.18 -19.97
N LEU A 179 -10.18 -5.66 -19.13
CA LEU A 179 -8.86 -6.12 -19.53
C LEU A 179 -8.61 -7.56 -19.06
N LYS A 180 -7.91 -8.34 -19.90
CA LYS A 180 -7.32 -9.61 -19.48
C LYS A 180 -6.02 -9.32 -18.75
N VAL A 181 -5.94 -9.73 -17.50
CA VAL A 181 -4.78 -9.51 -16.64
C VAL A 181 -4.15 -10.86 -16.32
N LYS A 182 -2.86 -10.98 -16.58
CA LYS A 182 -2.07 -12.14 -16.20
C LYS A 182 -1.58 -11.96 -14.76
N ILE A 183 -2.00 -12.86 -13.88
CA ILE A 183 -1.64 -12.87 -12.47
C ILE A 183 -0.49 -13.86 -12.27
N PRO A 184 0.68 -13.40 -11.82
CA PRO A 184 1.82 -14.27 -11.55
C PRO A 184 1.54 -15.26 -10.42
N ALA A 185 2.14 -16.45 -10.49
CA ALA A 185 2.10 -17.41 -9.39
C ALA A 185 2.74 -16.86 -8.11
N GLY A 186 2.13 -17.17 -6.97
CA GLY A 186 2.64 -16.75 -5.66
C GLY A 186 2.32 -15.30 -5.28
N MET A 187 1.34 -14.69 -5.93
CA MET A 187 0.79 -13.39 -5.51
C MET A 187 0.16 -13.51 -4.12
N ARG A 188 0.42 -12.52 -3.27
CA ARG A 188 -0.11 -12.46 -1.90
C ARG A 188 -1.26 -11.46 -1.81
N GLU A 189 -2.07 -11.66 -0.81
CA GLU A 189 -3.11 -10.69 -0.43
C GLU A 189 -2.50 -9.29 -0.18
N GLY A 190 -3.18 -8.25 -0.63
CA GLY A 190 -2.74 -6.86 -0.53
C GLY A 190 -1.64 -6.45 -1.53
N GLN A 191 -1.14 -7.36 -2.37
CA GLN A 191 -0.20 -6.99 -3.42
C GLN A 191 -0.88 -6.31 -4.60
N ASN A 192 -0.21 -5.31 -5.17
CA ASN A 192 -0.70 -4.57 -6.32
C ASN A 192 -0.03 -5.01 -7.63
N ILE A 193 -0.84 -5.18 -8.67
CA ILE A 193 -0.41 -5.34 -10.06
C ILE A 193 -0.55 -3.98 -10.74
N ARG A 194 0.55 -3.42 -11.23
CA ARG A 194 0.54 -2.16 -12.00
C ARG A 194 0.50 -2.46 -13.49
N LEU A 195 -0.51 -1.93 -14.17
CA LEU A 195 -0.63 -1.96 -15.63
C LEU A 195 -0.44 -0.54 -16.16
N LYS A 196 0.74 -0.30 -16.73
CA LYS A 196 1.14 1.02 -17.23
C LYS A 196 0.21 1.49 -18.36
N GLY A 197 -0.25 2.74 -18.27
CA GLY A 197 -1.07 3.38 -19.29
C GLY A 197 -2.49 2.82 -19.43
N GLN A 198 -3.00 2.07 -18.43
CA GLN A 198 -4.35 1.49 -18.45
C GLN A 198 -5.34 2.24 -17.54
N GLY A 199 -4.93 3.37 -16.96
CA GLY A 199 -5.79 4.27 -16.20
C GLY A 199 -6.69 5.16 -17.09
N SER A 200 -7.12 6.30 -16.55
CA SER A 200 -7.90 7.29 -17.29
C SER A 200 -7.07 7.94 -18.41
N PRO A 201 -7.67 8.30 -19.54
CA PRO A 201 -6.96 8.97 -20.63
C PRO A 201 -6.47 10.36 -20.19
N GLY A 202 -5.35 10.79 -20.74
CA GLY A 202 -4.82 12.13 -20.53
C GLY A 202 -5.62 13.18 -21.33
N ILE A 203 -5.59 14.41 -20.85
CA ILE A 203 -6.24 15.56 -21.49
C ILE A 203 -5.25 16.24 -22.45
N GLY A 204 -5.74 16.74 -23.60
CA GLY A 204 -4.91 17.47 -24.57
C GLY A 204 -3.77 16.64 -25.20
N GLY A 205 -3.92 15.31 -25.30
CA GLY A 205 -2.87 14.41 -25.78
C GLY A 205 -1.81 14.05 -24.74
N GLY A 206 -2.11 14.23 -23.44
CA GLY A 206 -1.30 13.75 -22.34
C GLY A 206 -1.26 12.22 -22.24
N GLU A 207 -0.27 11.67 -21.56
CA GLU A 207 -0.18 10.23 -21.33
C GLU A 207 -1.33 9.75 -20.44
N PRO A 208 -1.88 8.54 -20.66
CA PRO A 208 -2.86 7.95 -19.76
C PRO A 208 -2.24 7.64 -18.39
N GLY A 209 -3.07 7.59 -17.37
CA GLY A 209 -2.71 7.11 -16.04
C GLY A 209 -2.44 5.59 -16.02
N ASP A 210 -2.08 5.05 -14.88
CA ASP A 210 -1.84 3.63 -14.68
C ASP A 210 -3.04 2.98 -13.97
N LEU A 211 -3.20 1.67 -14.16
CA LEU A 211 -4.15 0.87 -13.40
C LEU A 211 -3.41 0.06 -12.34
N PHE A 212 -3.83 0.21 -11.10
CA PHE A 212 -3.37 -0.57 -9.95
C PHE A 212 -4.47 -1.54 -9.53
N ILE A 213 -4.15 -2.83 -9.51
CA ILE A 213 -5.08 -3.89 -9.13
C ILE A 213 -4.58 -4.52 -7.84
N GLU A 214 -5.31 -4.31 -6.75
CA GLU A 214 -5.05 -4.93 -5.46
C GLU A 214 -5.63 -6.35 -5.45
N VAL A 215 -4.82 -7.31 -5.00
CA VAL A 215 -5.24 -8.71 -4.86
C VAL A 215 -5.88 -8.92 -3.49
N GLU A 216 -7.10 -9.45 -3.48
CA GLU A 216 -7.80 -9.93 -2.28
C GLU A 216 -8.03 -11.44 -2.43
N PHE A 217 -7.93 -12.20 -1.32
CA PHE A 217 -8.26 -13.62 -1.37
C PHE A 217 -9.73 -13.86 -1.06
N ALA A 218 -10.38 -14.66 -1.91
CA ALA A 218 -11.69 -15.20 -1.58
C ALA A 218 -11.56 -16.15 -0.38
N PRO A 219 -12.54 -16.17 0.56
CA PRO A 219 -12.54 -17.11 1.66
C PRO A 219 -12.43 -18.55 1.16
N HIS A 220 -11.53 -19.34 1.76
CA HIS A 220 -11.35 -20.75 1.40
C HIS A 220 -11.86 -21.65 2.53
N PRO A 221 -12.61 -22.73 2.23
CA PRO A 221 -13.24 -23.57 3.26
C PRO A 221 -12.26 -24.31 4.16
N HIS A 222 -11.05 -24.59 3.69
CA HIS A 222 -10.09 -25.45 4.40
C HIS A 222 -8.77 -24.77 4.72
N PHE A 223 -8.36 -23.80 3.90
CA PHE A 223 -7.06 -23.16 4.04
C PHE A 223 -7.19 -21.72 4.55
N SER A 224 -6.27 -21.34 5.41
CA SER A 224 -6.01 -19.93 5.75
C SER A 224 -4.55 -19.59 5.42
N VAL A 225 -4.29 -18.32 5.17
CA VAL A 225 -2.95 -17.85 4.76
C VAL A 225 -2.46 -16.80 5.73
N GLU A 226 -1.23 -16.95 6.15
CA GLU A 226 -0.52 -15.97 6.97
C GLU A 226 0.83 -15.66 6.30
N GLY A 227 0.91 -14.51 5.65
CA GLY A 227 2.07 -14.12 4.88
C GLY A 227 2.31 -15.02 3.66
N ARG A 228 3.19 -16.02 3.76
CA ARG A 228 3.44 -17.06 2.75
C ARG A 228 3.09 -18.46 3.22
N ASP A 229 2.84 -18.60 4.51
CA ASP A 229 2.51 -19.88 5.09
C ASP A 229 1.02 -20.18 4.91
N VAL A 230 0.71 -21.43 4.65
CA VAL A 230 -0.65 -21.92 4.47
C VAL A 230 -1.00 -22.82 5.64
N MET A 231 -2.10 -22.55 6.29
CA MET A 231 -2.59 -23.38 7.42
C MET A 231 -3.76 -24.22 6.98
N VAL A 232 -3.81 -25.46 7.45
CA VAL A 232 -4.92 -26.38 7.25
C VAL A 232 -5.18 -27.16 8.51
N THR A 233 -6.45 -27.26 8.92
CA THR A 233 -6.86 -28.16 10.00
C THR A 233 -7.25 -29.50 9.41
N VAL A 234 -6.58 -30.57 9.86
CA VAL A 234 -6.79 -31.92 9.37
C VAL A 234 -7.39 -32.78 10.48
N PRO A 235 -8.60 -33.30 10.29
CA PRO A 235 -9.18 -34.26 11.22
C PRO A 235 -8.43 -35.58 11.15
N ILE A 236 -8.13 -36.15 12.32
CA ILE A 236 -7.52 -37.46 12.49
C ILE A 236 -8.33 -38.27 13.50
N ALA A 237 -8.33 -39.57 13.31
CA ALA A 237 -9.03 -40.48 14.27
C ALA A 237 -8.25 -40.56 15.60
N PRO A 238 -8.93 -40.86 16.73
CA PRO A 238 -8.28 -41.05 18.04
C PRO A 238 -7.15 -42.08 18.02
N TRP A 239 -7.33 -43.18 17.32
CA TRP A 239 -6.31 -44.24 17.20
C TRP A 239 -5.15 -43.82 16.33
N GLU A 240 -5.34 -42.97 15.30
CA GLU A 240 -4.23 -42.39 14.52
C GLU A 240 -3.39 -41.44 15.37
N ALA A 241 -4.04 -40.66 16.24
CA ALA A 241 -3.37 -39.78 17.18
C ALA A 241 -2.58 -40.58 18.26
N ALA A 242 -3.19 -41.65 18.80
CA ALA A 242 -2.61 -42.44 19.87
C ALA A 242 -1.45 -43.34 19.39
N LEU A 243 -1.65 -44.02 18.27
CA LEU A 243 -0.71 -45.04 17.77
C LEU A 243 0.30 -44.47 16.75
N GLY A 244 -0.03 -43.33 16.18
CA GLY A 244 0.65 -42.78 15.02
C GLY A 244 0.14 -43.38 13.71
N ALA A 245 0.11 -42.61 12.66
CA ALA A 245 -0.37 -43.02 11.35
C ALA A 245 0.24 -42.20 10.23
N THR A 246 0.18 -42.70 9.01
CA THR A 246 0.43 -41.89 7.82
C THR A 246 -0.90 -41.45 7.25
N VAL A 247 -1.13 -40.13 7.23
CA VAL A 247 -2.38 -39.52 6.71
C VAL A 247 -2.11 -38.73 5.46
N THR A 248 -3.05 -38.74 4.52
CA THR A 248 -2.98 -37.92 3.32
C THR A 248 -3.55 -36.56 3.62
N VAL A 249 -2.73 -35.52 3.44
CA VAL A 249 -3.07 -34.11 3.73
C VAL A 249 -3.16 -33.34 2.42
N PRO A 250 -4.22 -32.56 2.19
CA PRO A 250 -4.29 -31.67 1.06
C PRO A 250 -3.29 -30.51 1.21
N THR A 251 -2.67 -30.12 0.11
CA THR A 251 -1.95 -28.85 -0.04
C THR A 251 -2.63 -28.02 -1.12
N VAL A 252 -2.34 -26.73 -1.22
CA VAL A 252 -2.95 -25.89 -2.27
C VAL A 252 -2.68 -26.44 -3.66
N GLY A 253 -1.50 -27.03 -3.90
CA GLY A 253 -1.13 -27.54 -5.23
C GLY A 253 -1.24 -29.05 -5.40
N SER A 254 -1.39 -29.85 -4.32
CA SER A 254 -1.32 -31.33 -4.41
C SER A 254 -1.80 -31.98 -3.12
N LYS A 255 -1.62 -33.31 -3.03
CA LYS A 255 -1.79 -34.06 -1.78
C LYS A 255 -0.43 -34.63 -1.35
N VAL A 256 -0.16 -34.68 -0.07
CA VAL A 256 1.07 -35.25 0.50
C VAL A 256 0.75 -36.19 1.66
N ASN A 257 1.52 -37.25 1.79
CA ASN A 257 1.43 -38.14 2.94
C ASN A 257 2.27 -37.57 4.08
N VAL A 258 1.66 -37.43 5.25
CA VAL A 258 2.27 -36.86 6.44
C VAL A 258 2.24 -37.90 7.55
N GLN A 259 3.36 -38.13 8.21
CA GLN A 259 3.42 -39.03 9.36
C GLN A 259 2.96 -38.28 10.62
N VAL A 260 1.88 -38.72 11.19
CA VAL A 260 1.38 -38.30 12.51
C VAL A 260 2.16 -39.04 13.57
N PRO A 261 2.92 -38.35 14.43
CA PRO A 261 3.66 -39.02 15.50
C PRO A 261 2.73 -39.63 16.54
N LYS A 262 3.15 -40.77 17.11
CA LYS A 262 2.44 -41.41 18.25
C LYS A 262 2.26 -40.41 19.41
N GLY A 263 1.09 -40.46 20.06
CA GLY A 263 0.77 -39.57 21.16
C GLY A 263 0.56 -38.12 20.72
N SER A 264 0.07 -37.90 19.48
CA SER A 264 -0.31 -36.58 19.00
C SER A 264 -1.60 -36.11 19.68
N THR A 265 -1.72 -34.80 19.92
CA THR A 265 -2.89 -34.16 20.53
C THR A 265 -3.51 -33.18 19.55
N SER A 266 -4.78 -32.84 19.77
CA SER A 266 -5.44 -31.74 19.04
C SER A 266 -4.67 -30.44 19.20
N GLY A 267 -4.56 -29.66 18.12
CA GLY A 267 -3.77 -28.43 18.07
C GLY A 267 -2.28 -28.63 17.79
N ARG A 268 -1.79 -29.87 17.73
CA ARG A 268 -0.40 -30.14 17.34
C ARG A 268 -0.16 -29.66 15.90
N LYS A 269 0.89 -28.88 15.70
CA LYS A 269 1.28 -28.34 14.39
C LYS A 269 2.39 -29.19 13.77
N LEU A 270 2.17 -29.62 12.52
CA LEU A 270 3.19 -30.29 11.71
C LEU A 270 3.54 -29.37 10.55
N ARG A 271 4.84 -29.11 10.36
CA ARG A 271 5.35 -28.21 9.34
C ARG A 271 5.79 -28.97 8.10
N LEU A 272 5.21 -28.63 6.96
CA LEU A 272 5.60 -29.15 5.65
C LEU A 272 6.42 -28.08 4.92
N LYS A 273 7.72 -28.22 5.00
CA LYS A 273 8.67 -27.23 4.48
C LYS A 273 8.48 -27.00 2.97
N GLY A 274 8.37 -25.72 2.57
CA GLY A 274 8.26 -25.30 1.18
C GLY A 274 6.95 -25.66 0.49
N LYS A 275 5.89 -26.03 1.25
CA LYS A 275 4.57 -26.36 0.72
C LYS A 275 3.54 -25.22 0.86
N GLY A 276 3.97 -24.03 1.31
CA GLY A 276 3.21 -22.80 1.28
C GLY A 276 3.30 -22.07 -0.05
N PHE A 277 3.03 -20.76 -0.07
CA PHE A 277 3.04 -19.97 -1.30
C PHE A 277 4.40 -19.95 -2.00
N PRO A 278 4.43 -20.12 -3.34
CA PRO A 278 5.66 -20.12 -4.11
C PRO A 278 6.31 -18.73 -4.16
N GLY A 279 7.61 -18.69 -4.48
CA GLY A 279 8.37 -17.46 -4.64
C GLY A 279 9.86 -17.67 -4.36
N LYS A 280 10.64 -16.58 -4.35
CA LYS A 280 12.08 -16.62 -4.07
C LYS A 280 12.40 -17.32 -2.72
N HIS A 281 11.53 -17.08 -1.74
CA HIS A 281 11.53 -17.78 -0.45
C HIS A 281 10.13 -18.38 -0.28
N PRO A 282 9.91 -19.66 -0.64
CA PRO A 282 8.61 -20.29 -0.51
C PRO A 282 8.21 -20.38 0.96
N GLY A 283 6.91 -20.22 1.21
CA GLY A 283 6.35 -20.46 2.52
C GLY A 283 6.22 -21.94 2.86
N ASP A 284 5.77 -22.23 4.06
CA ASP A 284 5.53 -23.59 4.53
C ASP A 284 4.03 -23.87 4.65
N GLN A 285 3.65 -25.12 4.67
CA GLN A 285 2.31 -25.48 5.09
C GLN A 285 2.33 -25.98 6.52
N ILE A 286 1.44 -25.41 7.34
CA ILE A 286 1.24 -25.79 8.73
C ILE A 286 -0.03 -26.63 8.83
N VAL A 287 0.14 -27.90 9.13
CA VAL A 287 -0.97 -28.84 9.36
C VAL A 287 -1.30 -28.83 10.85
N ILE A 288 -2.51 -28.47 11.18
CA ILE A 288 -3.03 -28.44 12.54
C ILE A 288 -3.88 -29.71 12.74
N LEU A 289 -3.45 -30.61 13.60
CA LEU A 289 -4.15 -31.85 13.87
C LEU A 289 -5.38 -31.57 14.74
N GLN A 290 -6.51 -32.14 14.37
CA GLN A 290 -7.75 -32.10 15.14
C GLN A 290 -8.29 -33.52 15.32
N ILE A 291 -8.36 -34.02 16.55
CA ILE A 291 -8.93 -35.31 16.80
C ILE A 291 -10.45 -35.24 16.61
N ALA A 292 -10.96 -36.06 15.71
CA ALA A 292 -12.39 -36.18 15.39
C ALA A 292 -12.90 -37.58 15.73
N MET A 293 -14.02 -37.61 16.41
CA MET A 293 -14.71 -38.87 16.70
C MET A 293 -15.63 -39.26 15.52
N PRO A 294 -15.79 -40.55 15.23
CA PRO A 294 -16.82 -40.99 14.30
C PRO A 294 -18.23 -40.55 14.77
N GLU A 295 -19.10 -40.15 13.84
CA GLU A 295 -20.45 -39.72 14.16
C GLU A 295 -21.31 -40.86 14.74
N LYS A 296 -21.01 -42.09 14.32
CA LYS A 296 -21.70 -43.31 14.80
C LYS A 296 -20.69 -44.36 15.20
N HIS A 297 -20.94 -45.03 16.30
CA HIS A 297 -20.11 -46.13 16.77
C HIS A 297 -20.86 -47.46 16.57
N SER A 298 -20.14 -48.51 16.22
CA SER A 298 -20.67 -49.88 16.31
C SER A 298 -20.67 -50.35 17.77
N ALA A 299 -21.53 -51.28 18.11
CA ALA A 299 -21.52 -51.89 19.46
C ALA A 299 -20.17 -52.49 19.86
N GLU A 300 -19.38 -52.91 18.88
CA GLU A 300 -18.01 -53.41 19.11
C GLU A 300 -17.06 -52.26 19.46
N ALA A 301 -17.16 -51.12 18.75
CA ALA A 301 -16.35 -49.94 19.05
C ALA A 301 -16.68 -49.37 20.43
N GLU A 302 -17.94 -49.33 20.82
CA GLU A 302 -18.37 -48.89 22.16
C GLU A 302 -17.71 -49.74 23.25
N LYS A 303 -17.71 -51.06 23.14
CA LYS A 303 -17.05 -51.98 24.09
C LYS A 303 -15.53 -51.70 24.17
N LEU A 304 -14.89 -51.41 23.03
CA LEU A 304 -13.47 -51.08 23.04
C LEU A 304 -13.18 -49.72 23.73
N TYR A 305 -14.06 -48.74 23.58
CA TYR A 305 -13.98 -47.49 24.32
C TYR A 305 -14.19 -47.64 25.81
N GLU A 306 -15.15 -48.51 26.23
CA GLU A 306 -15.37 -48.87 27.65
C GLU A 306 -14.11 -49.51 28.25
N GLN A 307 -13.49 -50.47 27.55
CA GLN A 307 -12.25 -51.12 27.98
C GLN A 307 -11.10 -50.12 28.07
N LEU A 308 -11.00 -49.17 27.10
CA LEU A 308 -9.99 -48.11 27.13
C LEU A 308 -10.22 -47.18 28.33
N ALA A 309 -11.45 -46.80 28.59
CA ALA A 309 -11.81 -45.94 29.74
C ALA A 309 -11.42 -46.57 31.07
N GLU A 310 -11.62 -47.89 31.24
CA GLU A 310 -11.20 -48.60 32.44
C GLU A 310 -9.66 -48.70 32.53
N ALA A 311 -8.98 -48.95 31.40
CA ALA A 311 -7.52 -49.01 31.38
C ALA A 311 -6.87 -47.67 31.72
N GLU A 312 -7.48 -46.55 31.32
CA GLU A 312 -6.99 -45.20 31.53
C GLU A 312 -7.76 -44.40 32.60
N LYS A 313 -8.39 -45.09 33.56
CA LYS A 313 -9.25 -44.48 34.61
C LYS A 313 -8.57 -43.39 35.45
N ASN A 314 -7.26 -43.37 35.52
CA ASN A 314 -6.48 -42.35 36.22
C ASN A 314 -6.22 -41.12 35.38
N PHE A 315 -6.53 -41.13 34.09
CA PHE A 315 -6.31 -39.99 33.20
C PHE A 315 -7.42 -38.94 33.39
N ASN A 316 -7.02 -37.72 33.82
CA ASN A 316 -7.94 -36.60 33.92
C ASN A 316 -7.58 -35.54 32.89
N PRO A 317 -8.33 -35.44 31.77
CA PRO A 317 -8.10 -34.45 30.74
C PRO A 317 -8.31 -32.99 31.21
N ARG A 318 -9.00 -32.80 32.31
CA ARG A 318 -9.32 -31.50 32.92
C ARG A 318 -8.41 -31.08 34.05
N SER A 319 -7.34 -31.83 34.32
CA SER A 319 -6.41 -31.56 35.44
C SER A 319 -5.80 -30.16 35.40
N LYS A 320 -5.66 -29.57 34.22
CA LYS A 320 -5.09 -28.20 34.03
C LYS A 320 -6.15 -27.08 34.21
N LEU A 321 -7.42 -27.43 34.32
CA LEU A 321 -8.49 -26.43 34.48
C LEU A 321 -8.79 -26.12 35.95
N HIS A 322 -8.11 -26.78 36.90
CA HIS A 322 -8.34 -26.63 38.34
C HIS A 322 -9.79 -26.79 38.78
N VAL A 323 -10.55 -27.69 38.08
CA VAL A 323 -11.96 -28.02 38.34
C VAL A 323 -12.03 -29.34 39.07
#